data_68b2e0f94ed7ead837b1db8099a086e0
#
_entry.id   68b2e0f94ed7ead837b1db8099a086e0
#
_cell.length_a   1.000
_cell.length_b   1.000
_cell.length_c   1.000
_cell.angle_alpha   90.00
_cell.angle_beta   90.00
_cell.angle_gamma   90.00
#
_symmetry.space_group_name_H-M   'P 1'
#
loop_
_entity.id
_entity.type
_entity.pdbx_description
1 polymer ?
#
loop_
_entity_poly.entity_id
_entity_poly.type
_entity_poly.pdbx_seq_one_letter_code
_entity_poly.pdbx_strand_id
1 'polypeptide(L)'
;MKLFWFHKKFGPPENWRLPVIILTAVILGLFIYIFYISKAHSYLSDDPETCVNCHIMAPQYATWNHSAHREVTNCNDCHVPHNNVFNKYYFKAKDGLRHATMFTLRKEPQVIFIHEAGQEVVQQNCIRCHSNKITDSYTLARTEEFHSARTERQCWECHRETPHGRVNSLSSVPNAQVPVPQSPVPEWLKTTKE
;
A
#
# COMPACT_ATOMS: atom_id res chain seq x y z
N MET A 1 -0.29 -43.21 -14.08
CA MET A 1 -1.19 -44.15 -13.36
C MET A 1 -1.50 -43.73 -11.92
N LYS A 2 -0.63 -43.00 -11.20
CA LYS A 2 -0.91 -42.55 -9.81
C LYS A 2 -1.92 -41.36 -9.71
N LEU A 3 -2.03 -40.52 -10.72
CA LEU A 3 -2.97 -39.37 -10.74
C LEU A 3 -4.45 -39.82 -10.80
N PHE A 4 -4.73 -40.92 -11.46
CA PHE A 4 -6.08 -41.51 -11.60
C PHE A 4 -6.60 -42.08 -10.27
N TRP A 5 -5.70 -42.57 -9.42
CA TRP A 5 -6.02 -43.13 -8.11
C TRP A 5 -6.43 -42.03 -7.09
N PHE A 6 -5.77 -40.86 -7.16
CA PHE A 6 -6.10 -39.70 -6.32
C PHE A 6 -7.51 -39.15 -6.61
N HIS A 7 -7.92 -39.14 -7.87
CA HIS A 7 -9.26 -38.69 -8.28
C HIS A 7 -10.39 -39.59 -7.72
N LYS A 8 -10.14 -40.87 -7.55
CA LYS A 8 -11.14 -41.82 -7.05
C LYS A 8 -11.37 -41.72 -5.52
N LYS A 9 -10.36 -41.22 -4.78
CA LYS A 9 -10.39 -41.18 -3.32
C LYS A 9 -10.80 -39.80 -2.76
N PHE A 10 -10.60 -38.71 -3.52
CA PHE A 10 -10.86 -37.34 -3.08
C PHE A 10 -11.80 -36.57 -4.04
N GLY A 11 -12.25 -37.21 -5.10
CA GLY A 11 -13.19 -36.58 -6.04
C GLY A 11 -14.62 -36.58 -5.51
N PRO A 12 -15.47 -35.67 -6.00
CA PRO A 12 -16.88 -35.65 -5.63
C PRO A 12 -17.59 -36.93 -6.11
N PRO A 13 -18.69 -37.34 -5.45
CA PRO A 13 -19.56 -38.42 -5.90
C PRO A 13 -19.98 -38.22 -7.35
N GLU A 14 -20.30 -39.30 -8.07
CA GLU A 14 -20.57 -39.23 -9.51
C GLU A 14 -21.68 -38.24 -9.87
N ASN A 15 -22.73 -38.18 -9.10
CA ASN A 15 -23.88 -37.26 -9.26
C ASN A 15 -23.49 -35.78 -9.06
N TRP A 16 -22.39 -35.50 -8.35
CA TRP A 16 -21.91 -34.15 -8.04
C TRP A 16 -20.77 -33.69 -8.95
N ARG A 17 -20.24 -34.55 -9.80
CA ARG A 17 -19.11 -34.20 -10.69
C ARG A 17 -19.44 -33.04 -11.61
N LEU A 18 -20.58 -33.12 -12.29
CA LEU A 18 -20.98 -32.06 -13.22
C LEU A 18 -21.27 -30.72 -12.52
N PRO A 19 -22.07 -30.65 -11.44
CA PRO A 19 -22.23 -29.42 -10.66
C PRO A 19 -20.91 -28.84 -10.15
N VAL A 20 -20.00 -29.66 -9.64
CA VAL A 20 -18.69 -29.20 -9.13
C VAL A 20 -17.83 -28.64 -10.26
N ILE A 21 -17.80 -29.30 -11.44
CA ILE A 21 -17.04 -28.80 -12.61
C ILE A 21 -17.59 -27.43 -13.04
N ILE A 22 -18.91 -27.30 -13.17
CA ILE A 22 -19.56 -26.05 -13.56
C ILE A 22 -19.25 -24.95 -12.55
N LEU A 23 -19.43 -25.23 -11.26
CA LEU A 23 -19.15 -24.26 -10.19
C LEU A 23 -17.68 -23.82 -10.19
N THR A 24 -16.76 -24.76 -10.32
CA THR A 24 -15.33 -24.46 -10.39
C THR A 24 -14.99 -23.61 -11.62
N ALA A 25 -15.57 -23.93 -12.77
CA ALA A 25 -15.38 -23.15 -14.00
C ALA A 25 -15.92 -21.72 -13.85
N VAL A 26 -17.09 -21.54 -13.23
CA VAL A 26 -17.68 -20.23 -12.95
C VAL A 26 -16.80 -19.44 -11.98
N ILE A 27 -16.35 -20.05 -10.87
CA ILE A 27 -15.48 -19.39 -9.90
C ILE A 27 -14.16 -18.97 -10.55
N LEU A 28 -13.54 -19.85 -11.35
CA LEU A 28 -12.30 -19.54 -12.06
C LEU A 28 -12.49 -18.41 -13.07
N GLY A 29 -13.58 -18.45 -13.83
CA GLY A 29 -13.93 -17.39 -14.77
C GLY A 29 -14.15 -16.03 -14.09
N LEU A 30 -14.88 -16.01 -12.97
CA LEU A 30 -15.08 -14.81 -12.18
C LEU A 30 -13.75 -14.29 -11.57
N PHE A 31 -12.89 -15.18 -11.11
CA PHE A 31 -11.57 -14.80 -10.59
C PHE A 31 -10.73 -14.12 -11.67
N ILE A 32 -10.64 -14.72 -12.86
CA ILE A 32 -9.92 -14.16 -14.01
C ILE A 32 -10.52 -12.81 -14.42
N TYR A 33 -11.84 -12.72 -14.47
CA TYR A 33 -12.55 -11.49 -14.81
C TYR A 33 -12.25 -10.37 -13.79
N ILE A 34 -12.37 -10.65 -12.49
CA ILE A 34 -12.06 -9.68 -11.42
C ILE A 34 -10.59 -9.27 -11.48
N PHE A 35 -9.67 -10.22 -11.67
CA PHE A 35 -8.25 -9.94 -11.82
C PHE A 35 -7.96 -8.99 -12.98
N TYR A 36 -8.65 -9.19 -14.10
CA TYR A 36 -8.52 -8.34 -15.28
C TYR A 36 -9.09 -6.93 -15.07
N ILE A 37 -10.35 -6.80 -14.61
CA ILE A 37 -11.01 -5.50 -14.45
C ILE A 37 -10.39 -4.67 -13.33
N SER A 38 -9.87 -5.30 -12.28
CA SER A 38 -9.15 -4.63 -11.19
C SER A 38 -7.73 -4.19 -11.60
N LYS A 39 -7.31 -4.50 -12.82
CA LYS A 39 -5.93 -4.26 -13.31
C LYS A 39 -4.86 -4.83 -12.38
N ALA A 40 -5.15 -5.95 -11.69
CA ALA A 40 -4.25 -6.54 -10.69
C ALA A 40 -2.84 -6.84 -11.25
N HIS A 41 -2.75 -7.18 -12.55
CA HIS A 41 -1.47 -7.39 -13.23
C HIS A 41 -0.57 -6.14 -13.27
N SER A 42 -1.15 -4.93 -13.25
CA SER A 42 -0.38 -3.69 -13.30
C SER A 42 0.49 -3.49 -12.06
N TYR A 43 0.11 -4.08 -10.91
CA TYR A 43 0.89 -4.01 -9.67
C TYR A 43 2.21 -4.79 -9.71
N LEU A 44 2.45 -5.57 -10.75
CA LEU A 44 3.78 -6.15 -11.04
C LEU A 44 4.74 -5.11 -11.62
N SER A 45 4.22 -4.05 -12.24
CA SER A 45 4.99 -2.91 -12.74
C SER A 45 5.44 -1.99 -11.59
N ASP A 46 6.45 -1.19 -11.85
CA ASP A 46 6.89 -0.09 -10.99
C ASP A 46 6.37 1.28 -11.47
N ASP A 47 5.48 1.29 -12.47
CA ASP A 47 4.86 2.49 -13.03
C ASP A 47 4.06 3.27 -11.97
N PRO A 48 4.33 4.57 -11.78
CA PRO A 48 3.59 5.40 -10.83
C PRO A 48 2.08 5.46 -11.09
N GLU A 49 1.68 5.36 -12.36
CA GLU A 49 0.27 5.37 -12.78
C GLU A 49 -0.52 4.19 -12.24
N THR A 50 0.15 3.06 -11.95
CA THR A 50 -0.47 1.92 -11.27
C THR A 50 -1.06 2.29 -9.91
N CYS A 51 -0.38 3.16 -9.16
CA CYS A 51 -0.84 3.59 -7.84
C CYS A 51 -2.12 4.44 -7.94
N VAL A 52 -2.30 5.18 -9.03
CA VAL A 52 -3.47 6.04 -9.28
C VAL A 52 -4.69 5.26 -9.80
N ASN A 53 -4.58 3.96 -10.05
CA ASN A 53 -5.76 3.12 -10.27
C ASN A 53 -6.77 3.25 -9.10
N CYS A 54 -6.28 3.51 -7.89
CA CYS A 54 -7.11 3.95 -6.78
C CYS A 54 -7.15 5.47 -6.75
N HIS A 55 -8.30 6.07 -7.06
CA HIS A 55 -8.46 7.54 -7.15
C HIS A 55 -8.08 8.28 -5.86
N ILE A 56 -8.15 7.62 -4.70
CA ILE A 56 -7.73 8.19 -3.41
C ILE A 56 -6.24 8.49 -3.34
N MET A 57 -5.42 7.92 -4.24
CA MET A 57 -3.98 8.19 -4.33
C MET A 57 -3.64 9.38 -5.25
N ALA A 58 -4.64 10.02 -5.85
CA ALA A 58 -4.41 11.15 -6.77
C ALA A 58 -3.63 12.32 -6.13
N PRO A 59 -3.88 12.73 -4.86
CA PRO A 59 -3.11 13.78 -4.23
C PRO A 59 -1.63 13.43 -4.06
N GLN A 60 -1.33 12.17 -3.69
CA GLN A 60 0.04 11.70 -3.52
C GLN A 60 0.78 11.65 -4.85
N TYR A 61 0.10 11.20 -5.90
CA TYR A 61 0.65 11.24 -7.25
C TYR A 61 0.92 12.67 -7.72
N ALA A 62 -0.03 13.59 -7.56
CA ALA A 62 0.10 14.96 -7.97
C ALA A 62 1.27 15.67 -7.25
N THR A 63 1.38 15.49 -5.94
CA THR A 63 2.47 16.08 -5.14
C THR A 63 3.83 15.51 -5.52
N TRP A 64 3.94 14.17 -5.70
CA TRP A 64 5.15 13.54 -6.22
C TRP A 64 5.52 14.07 -7.62
N ASN A 65 4.54 14.19 -8.52
CA ASN A 65 4.75 14.64 -9.88
C ASN A 65 5.27 16.09 -9.97
N HIS A 66 5.07 16.89 -8.93
CA HIS A 66 5.62 18.24 -8.79
C HIS A 66 6.90 18.30 -7.94
N SER A 67 7.38 17.17 -7.43
CA SER A 67 8.58 17.12 -6.60
C SER A 67 9.86 17.01 -7.43
N ALA A 68 10.99 17.34 -6.81
CA ALA A 68 12.32 17.14 -7.42
C ALA A 68 12.66 15.65 -7.61
N HIS A 69 11.94 14.73 -6.98
CA HIS A 69 12.15 13.29 -7.09
C HIS A 69 11.50 12.66 -8.32
N ARG A 70 10.56 13.37 -8.96
CA ARG A 70 9.85 12.85 -10.13
C ARG A 70 10.76 12.33 -11.24
N GLU A 71 11.84 13.07 -11.52
CA GLU A 71 12.73 12.74 -12.66
C GLU A 71 13.67 11.56 -12.38
N VAL A 72 13.80 11.16 -11.13
CA VAL A 72 14.81 10.16 -10.70
C VAL A 72 14.22 8.98 -9.93
N THR A 73 12.95 9.03 -9.53
CA THR A 73 12.29 7.97 -8.75
C THR A 73 10.87 7.73 -9.21
N ASN A 74 10.37 6.54 -8.93
CA ASN A 74 8.95 6.19 -8.95
C ASN A 74 8.45 5.90 -7.52
N CYS A 75 7.17 5.60 -7.36
CA CYS A 75 6.56 5.34 -6.06
C CYS A 75 7.24 4.17 -5.33
N ASN A 76 7.56 3.10 -6.07
CA ASN A 76 8.15 1.89 -5.50
C ASN A 76 9.60 2.09 -5.05
N ASP A 77 10.34 3.05 -5.61
CA ASP A 77 11.70 3.36 -5.18
C ASP A 77 11.76 3.83 -3.71
N CYS A 78 10.68 4.44 -3.26
CA CYS A 78 10.54 4.88 -1.87
C CYS A 78 9.74 3.88 -1.03
N HIS A 79 8.64 3.33 -1.54
CA HIS A 79 7.65 2.60 -0.76
C HIS A 79 7.82 1.08 -0.74
N VAL A 80 8.79 0.53 -1.46
CA VAL A 80 9.04 -0.92 -1.53
C VAL A 80 10.48 -1.25 -1.17
N PRO A 81 10.76 -2.31 -0.41
CA PRO A 81 12.13 -2.69 -0.05
C PRO A 81 12.92 -3.15 -1.28
N HIS A 82 14.20 -2.78 -1.33
CA HIS A 82 15.13 -3.08 -2.43
C HIS A 82 16.25 -4.04 -2.04
N ASN A 83 16.19 -4.66 -0.87
CA ASN A 83 17.21 -5.58 -0.39
C ASN A 83 17.28 -6.89 -1.16
N ASN A 84 16.15 -7.43 -1.62
CA ASN A 84 16.08 -8.59 -2.50
C ASN A 84 14.72 -8.67 -3.22
N VAL A 85 14.70 -9.42 -4.34
CA VAL A 85 13.53 -9.56 -5.21
C VAL A 85 12.33 -10.21 -4.49
N PHE A 86 12.58 -11.24 -3.67
CA PHE A 86 11.51 -11.92 -2.95
C PHE A 86 10.84 -10.99 -1.94
N ASN A 87 11.63 -10.24 -1.18
CA ASN A 87 11.11 -9.28 -0.22
C ASN A 87 10.34 -8.14 -0.91
N LYS A 88 10.85 -7.66 -2.06
CA LYS A 88 10.16 -6.67 -2.90
C LYS A 88 8.74 -7.12 -3.22
N TYR A 89 8.57 -8.29 -3.81
CA TYR A 89 7.25 -8.76 -4.25
C TYR A 89 6.37 -9.23 -3.10
N TYR A 90 6.96 -9.80 -2.05
CA TYR A 90 6.23 -10.14 -0.83
C TYR A 90 5.63 -8.88 -0.17
N PHE A 91 6.44 -7.83 -0.03
CA PHE A 91 5.97 -6.56 0.52
C PHE A 91 4.89 -5.93 -0.36
N LYS A 92 5.08 -5.86 -1.68
CA LYS A 92 4.08 -5.38 -2.63
C LYS A 92 2.76 -6.15 -2.52
N ALA A 93 2.81 -7.47 -2.42
CA ALA A 93 1.63 -8.30 -2.29
C ALA A 93 0.91 -8.07 -0.96
N LYS A 94 1.65 -8.04 0.15
CA LYS A 94 1.11 -7.85 1.50
C LYS A 94 0.47 -6.47 1.66
N ASP A 95 1.19 -5.42 1.28
CA ASP A 95 0.73 -4.04 1.43
C ASP A 95 -0.37 -3.70 0.42
N GLY A 96 -0.24 -4.16 -0.82
CA GLY A 96 -1.26 -4.03 -1.85
C GLY A 96 -2.57 -4.73 -1.47
N LEU A 97 -2.51 -5.95 -0.90
CA LEU A 97 -3.70 -6.64 -0.41
C LEU A 97 -4.36 -5.89 0.75
N ARG A 98 -3.56 -5.32 1.65
CA ARG A 98 -4.08 -4.46 2.72
C ARG A 98 -4.81 -3.24 2.16
N HIS A 99 -4.21 -2.52 1.21
CA HIS A 99 -4.83 -1.36 0.57
C HIS A 99 -6.11 -1.74 -0.17
N ALA A 100 -6.09 -2.81 -0.96
CA ALA A 100 -7.27 -3.32 -1.66
C ALA A 100 -8.40 -3.69 -0.70
N THR A 101 -8.08 -4.32 0.44
CA THR A 101 -9.05 -4.69 1.47
C THR A 101 -9.67 -3.45 2.12
N MET A 102 -8.86 -2.47 2.52
CA MET A 102 -9.35 -1.22 3.12
C MET A 102 -10.26 -0.46 2.16
N PHE A 103 -9.86 -0.34 0.90
CA PHE A 103 -10.63 0.32 -0.14
C PHE A 103 -11.96 -0.41 -0.43
N THR A 104 -11.92 -1.75 -0.58
CA THR A 104 -13.11 -2.56 -0.88
C THR A 104 -14.13 -2.52 0.27
N LEU A 105 -13.64 -2.50 1.52
CA LEU A 105 -14.49 -2.44 2.70
C LEU A 105 -14.88 -1.02 3.10
N ARG A 106 -14.45 -0.01 2.35
CA ARG A 106 -14.69 1.42 2.66
C ARG A 106 -14.26 1.79 4.08
N LYS A 107 -13.09 1.31 4.49
CA LYS A 107 -12.49 1.56 5.80
C LYS A 107 -11.29 2.51 5.74
N GLU A 108 -11.10 3.21 4.63
CA GLU A 108 -10.08 4.22 4.49
C GLU A 108 -10.33 5.37 5.49
N PRO A 109 -9.29 5.80 6.24
CA PRO A 109 -9.41 6.96 7.12
C PRO A 109 -9.49 8.24 6.30
N GLN A 110 -10.10 9.28 6.84
CA GLN A 110 -10.21 10.59 6.16
C GLN A 110 -8.85 11.24 5.89
N VAL A 111 -7.86 10.93 6.71
CA VAL A 111 -6.47 11.37 6.52
C VAL A 111 -5.61 10.12 6.43
N ILE A 112 -4.93 9.98 5.31
CA ILE A 112 -4.10 8.80 5.02
C ILE A 112 -2.67 9.08 5.49
N PHE A 113 -2.20 8.28 6.43
CA PHE A 113 -0.81 8.25 6.86
C PHE A 113 -0.15 6.94 6.46
N ILE A 114 1.16 7.02 6.26
CA ILE A 114 1.98 5.85 6.00
C ILE A 114 1.96 4.93 7.23
N HIS A 115 1.80 3.63 6.98
CA HIS A 115 1.84 2.60 8.01
C HIS A 115 3.27 2.38 8.52
N GLU A 116 3.44 1.95 9.78
CA GLU A 116 4.74 1.76 10.44
C GLU A 116 5.74 0.93 9.60
N ALA A 117 5.33 -0.24 9.09
CA ALA A 117 6.18 -1.04 8.20
C ALA A 117 6.57 -0.32 6.90
N GLY A 118 5.72 0.58 6.40
CA GLY A 118 6.03 1.43 5.27
C GLY A 118 6.99 2.56 5.63
N GLN A 119 6.87 3.12 6.83
CA GLN A 119 7.79 4.15 7.34
C GLN A 119 9.22 3.63 7.39
N GLU A 120 9.41 2.44 7.92
CA GLU A 120 10.73 1.79 7.97
C GLU A 120 11.33 1.62 6.57
N VAL A 121 10.54 1.12 5.62
CA VAL A 121 10.97 0.94 4.23
C VAL A 121 11.35 2.26 3.58
N VAL A 122 10.54 3.31 3.75
CA VAL A 122 10.83 4.64 3.18
C VAL A 122 12.11 5.21 3.80
N GLN A 123 12.31 5.09 5.11
CA GLN A 123 13.51 5.53 5.78
C GLN A 123 14.77 4.86 5.23
N GLN A 124 14.73 3.53 5.08
CA GLN A 124 15.84 2.76 4.50
C GLN A 124 16.11 3.17 3.05
N ASN A 125 15.09 3.45 2.26
CA ASN A 125 15.25 3.88 0.87
C ASN A 125 15.78 5.31 0.76
N CYS A 126 15.42 6.22 1.68
CA CYS A 126 16.04 7.55 1.77
C CYS A 126 17.55 7.40 1.99
N ILE A 127 17.95 6.60 2.97
CA ILE A 127 19.37 6.35 3.30
C ILE A 127 20.09 5.69 2.11
N ARG A 128 19.46 4.70 1.48
CA ARG A 128 20.03 3.99 0.30
C ARG A 128 20.42 4.94 -0.83
N CYS A 129 19.58 5.92 -1.14
CA CYS A 129 19.85 6.87 -2.23
C CYS A 129 20.74 8.05 -1.76
N HIS A 130 20.64 8.45 -0.50
CA HIS A 130 21.33 9.61 0.05
C HIS A 130 22.54 9.27 0.93
N SER A 131 23.00 8.01 0.94
CA SER A 131 24.11 7.53 1.77
C SER A 131 25.38 8.39 1.68
N ASN A 132 25.68 8.90 0.48
CA ASN A 132 26.84 9.77 0.25
C ASN A 132 26.64 11.23 0.73
N LYS A 133 25.43 11.61 1.11
CA LYS A 133 25.09 12.92 1.67
C LYS A 133 24.97 12.89 3.19
N ILE A 134 24.78 11.70 3.76
CA ILE A 134 24.69 11.45 5.20
C ILE A 134 26.09 11.10 5.70
N THR A 135 27.05 12.03 5.53
CA THR A 135 28.47 11.81 5.87
C THR A 135 28.87 12.43 7.20
N ASP A 136 28.02 13.24 7.78
CA ASP A 136 28.25 13.82 9.08
C ASP A 136 27.99 12.78 10.19
N SER A 137 28.93 12.56 11.08
CA SER A 137 28.80 11.65 12.22
C SER A 137 27.56 11.93 13.08
N TYR A 138 27.15 13.21 13.16
CA TYR A 138 25.89 13.58 13.83
C TYR A 138 24.65 13.10 13.09
N THR A 139 24.66 13.10 11.78
CA THR A 139 23.56 12.61 10.94
C THR A 139 23.55 11.09 10.90
N LEU A 140 24.72 10.44 10.85
CA LEU A 140 24.86 8.97 10.93
C LEU A 140 24.42 8.44 12.29
N ALA A 141 24.83 9.06 13.38
CA ALA A 141 24.38 8.69 14.73
C ALA A 141 22.86 8.80 14.89
N ARG A 142 22.23 9.74 14.18
CA ARG A 142 20.77 9.88 14.16
C ARG A 142 20.04 8.86 13.27
N THR A 143 20.71 8.25 12.31
CA THR A 143 20.09 7.30 11.39
C THR A 143 20.24 5.85 11.81
N GLU A 144 21.30 5.47 12.53
CA GLU A 144 21.54 4.08 12.93
C GLU A 144 21.36 3.84 14.44
N GLU A 145 21.86 4.71 15.29
CA GLU A 145 21.90 4.48 16.74
C GLU A 145 20.67 5.05 17.45
N PHE A 146 20.01 6.04 16.86
CA PHE A 146 18.76 6.61 17.36
C PHE A 146 17.54 5.76 17.09
N HIS A 147 17.63 4.76 16.21
CA HIS A 147 16.54 3.82 15.97
C HIS A 147 16.16 2.95 17.17
N SER A 148 17.00 2.82 18.16
CA SER A 148 16.74 2.06 19.38
C SER A 148 16.15 2.87 20.54
N ALA A 149 16.24 4.18 20.50
CA ALA A 149 15.79 5.07 21.57
C ALA A 149 14.79 6.10 21.05
N ARG A 150 13.52 5.88 21.13
CA ARG A 150 12.32 6.78 20.98
C ARG A 150 12.50 8.26 20.54
N THR A 151 13.67 8.65 20.09
CA THR A 151 14.04 9.96 19.57
C THR A 151 14.25 9.93 18.06
N GLU A 152 13.79 8.90 17.40
CA GLU A 152 13.94 8.63 15.98
C GLU A 152 13.20 9.65 15.16
N ARG A 153 13.92 10.62 14.64
CA ARG A 153 13.38 11.50 13.61
C ARG A 153 13.58 10.84 12.26
N GLN A 154 12.46 10.60 11.61
CA GLN A 154 12.46 10.17 10.23
C GLN A 154 12.90 11.32 9.32
N CYS A 155 13.49 10.99 8.15
CA CYS A 155 13.97 12.02 7.22
C CYS A 155 12.88 13.04 6.86
N TRP A 156 11.65 12.57 6.64
CA TRP A 156 10.51 13.43 6.31
C TRP A 156 9.94 14.27 7.46
N GLU A 157 10.35 14.05 8.70
CA GLU A 157 9.97 14.95 9.80
C GLU A 157 10.65 16.31 9.68
N CYS A 158 11.83 16.34 9.08
CA CYS A 158 12.53 17.57 8.72
C CYS A 158 12.26 17.96 7.26
N HIS A 159 12.32 16.99 6.33
CA HIS A 159 12.06 17.19 4.91
C HIS A 159 10.56 16.98 4.58
N ARG A 160 9.71 17.77 5.22
CA ARG A 160 8.26 17.56 5.33
C ARG A 160 7.51 17.55 4.01
N GLU A 161 8.06 18.13 2.96
CA GLU A 161 7.43 18.26 1.65
C GLU A 161 8.06 17.33 0.60
N THR A 162 8.90 16.40 1.04
CA THR A 162 9.60 15.49 0.14
C THR A 162 9.10 14.05 0.32
N PRO A 163 8.69 13.39 -0.77
CA PRO A 163 8.29 13.96 -2.07
C PRO A 163 6.84 14.45 -2.08
N HIS A 164 6.08 14.13 -1.05
CA HIS A 164 4.67 14.51 -0.91
C HIS A 164 4.53 15.77 -0.06
N GLY A 165 3.65 16.70 -0.47
CA GLY A 165 3.26 17.83 0.35
C GLY A 165 2.31 17.43 1.49
N ARG A 166 1.69 18.42 2.11
CA ARG A 166 0.82 18.24 3.30
C ARG A 166 -0.61 17.78 2.98
N VAL A 167 -0.90 17.44 1.75
CA VAL A 167 -2.26 17.10 1.30
C VAL A 167 -2.54 15.62 1.55
N ASN A 168 -3.05 15.31 2.73
CA ASN A 168 -3.36 13.94 3.15
C ASN A 168 -4.86 13.66 3.30
N SER A 169 -5.72 14.68 3.11
CA SER A 169 -7.15 14.52 3.30
C SER A 169 -7.84 13.93 2.07
N LEU A 170 -8.77 13.00 2.29
CA LEU A 170 -9.64 12.48 1.23
C LEU A 170 -10.48 13.55 0.54
N SER A 171 -10.72 14.71 1.19
CA SER A 171 -11.44 15.84 0.58
C SER A 171 -10.72 16.44 -0.62
N SER A 172 -9.41 16.21 -0.76
CA SER A 172 -8.61 16.66 -1.90
C SER A 172 -8.62 15.69 -3.09
N VAL A 173 -9.27 14.54 -2.95
CA VAL A 173 -9.37 13.52 -3.99
C VAL A 173 -10.50 13.88 -4.95
N PRO A 174 -10.28 13.84 -6.27
CA PRO A 174 -11.35 14.03 -7.24
C PRO A 174 -12.49 13.02 -7.01
N ASN A 175 -13.73 13.51 -6.99
CA ASN A 175 -14.93 12.70 -6.76
C ASN A 175 -14.92 11.95 -5.41
N ALA A 176 -14.22 12.45 -4.41
CA ALA A 176 -14.20 11.84 -3.09
C ALA A 176 -15.60 11.85 -2.44
N GLN A 177 -16.03 10.70 -1.98
CA GLN A 177 -17.16 10.58 -1.06
C GLN A 177 -16.59 10.56 0.36
N VAL A 178 -16.37 11.73 0.91
CA VAL A 178 -15.87 11.86 2.29
C VAL A 178 -16.99 11.49 3.25
N PRO A 179 -16.76 10.55 4.20
CA PRO A 179 -17.75 10.25 5.22
C PRO A 179 -18.12 11.51 6.01
N VAL A 180 -19.40 11.82 6.07
CA VAL A 180 -19.87 12.95 6.88
C VAL A 180 -19.78 12.54 8.36
N PRO A 181 -19.15 13.34 9.23
CA PRO A 181 -19.14 13.07 10.65
C PRO A 181 -20.56 12.93 11.20
N GLN A 182 -20.81 11.93 12.03
CA GLN A 182 -22.13 11.73 12.68
C GLN A 182 -22.51 12.89 13.60
N SER A 183 -21.53 13.65 14.07
CA SER A 183 -21.72 14.83 14.90
C SER A 183 -20.82 15.95 14.40
N PRO A 184 -21.33 17.19 14.26
CA PRO A 184 -20.52 18.34 13.93
C PRO A 184 -19.54 18.73 15.05
N VAL A 185 -19.75 18.19 16.26
CA VAL A 185 -18.86 18.41 17.39
C VAL A 185 -17.78 17.33 17.42
N PRO A 186 -16.49 17.68 17.33
CA PRO A 186 -15.38 16.74 17.49
C PRO A 186 -15.46 16.00 18.83
N GLU A 187 -15.05 14.73 18.86
CA GLU A 187 -15.14 13.89 20.08
C GLU A 187 -14.45 14.52 21.30
N TRP A 188 -13.31 15.20 21.10
CA TRP A 188 -12.56 15.87 22.17
C TRP A 188 -13.27 17.10 22.75
N LEU A 189 -14.30 17.64 22.07
CA LEU A 189 -15.15 18.73 22.55
C LEU A 189 -16.46 18.23 23.18
N LYS A 190 -16.75 16.95 23.07
CA LYS A 190 -17.91 16.38 23.76
C LYS A 190 -17.55 16.25 25.22
N THR A 191 -17.98 17.22 25.99
CA THR A 191 -17.91 17.12 27.45
C THR A 191 -18.68 15.87 27.88
N THR A 192 -17.97 14.91 28.46
CA THR A 192 -18.58 13.82 29.22
C THR A 192 -19.49 14.46 30.29
N LYS A 193 -20.80 14.41 30.08
CA LYS A 193 -21.74 14.61 31.20
C LYS A 193 -21.61 13.33 32.04
N GLU A 194 -20.91 13.44 33.15
CA GLU A 194 -21.13 12.57 34.29
C GLU A 194 -22.50 12.79 34.88
#